data_2895fde44c51cbf7d45f0ac2479420b2
#
_entry.id   2895fde44c51cbf7d45f0ac2479420b2
#
_cell.length_a   1.000
_cell.length_b   1.000
_cell.length_c   1.000
_cell.angle_alpha   90.00
_cell.angle_beta   90.00
_cell.angle_gamma   90.00
#
_symmetry.space_group_name_H-M   'P 1'
#
loop_
_entity.id
_entity.type
_entity.pdbx_description
1 polymer ?
#
loop_
_entity_poly.entity_id
_entity_poly.type
_entity_poly.pdbx_seq_one_letter_code
_entity_poly.pdbx_strand_id
1 'polypeptide(L)'
;MVSRQFIRHSSIKVQEFSQRYAEVKEEITPPNMRGKHPYNRQSSVEMPLDMQLYADSIVSNAIQQIESAYDKLVEAGVALETARAILPECAPTTLYANGRLRDWIHYMDVRRGNGTQSEHEDLANKIYEEFQVEFPMLAEIVEELKGDEVV
;
A
#
# COMPACT_ATOMS: atom_id res chain seq x y z
N MET A 1 -0.65 -4.24 3.38
CA MET A 1 -0.91 -4.84 2.05
C MET A 1 0.03 -4.29 0.98
N VAL A 2 0.10 -2.99 0.71
CA VAL A 2 1.01 -2.37 -0.27
C VAL A 2 2.49 -2.61 0.08
N SER A 3 2.89 -2.54 1.34
CA SER A 3 4.25 -2.80 1.80
C SER A 3 4.84 -4.11 1.26
N ARG A 4 4.08 -5.19 1.29
CA ARG A 4 4.52 -6.51 0.76
C ARG A 4 4.77 -6.52 -0.75
N GLN A 5 4.10 -5.64 -1.50
CA GLN A 5 4.34 -5.48 -2.93
C GLN A 5 5.54 -4.55 -3.17
N PHE A 6 5.67 -3.50 -2.35
CA PHE A 6 6.76 -2.55 -2.43
C PHE A 6 8.13 -3.21 -2.17
N ILE A 7 8.26 -4.04 -1.14
CA ILE A 7 9.51 -4.72 -0.80
C ILE A 7 10.00 -5.74 -1.86
N ARG A 8 9.17 -6.07 -2.86
CA ARG A 8 9.57 -6.92 -3.99
C ARG A 8 10.43 -6.21 -5.03
N HIS A 9 10.54 -4.88 -4.95
CA HIS A 9 11.47 -4.10 -5.79
C HIS A 9 12.89 -4.25 -5.26
N SER A 10 13.62 -5.26 -5.75
CA SER A 10 14.96 -5.64 -5.26
C SER A 10 16.03 -4.55 -5.43
N SER A 11 15.81 -3.59 -6.34
CA SER A 11 16.69 -2.44 -6.56
C SER A 11 16.55 -1.34 -5.49
N ILE A 12 15.42 -1.31 -4.78
CA ILE A 12 15.16 -0.38 -3.69
C ILE A 12 15.36 -1.11 -2.36
N LYS A 13 16.25 -0.59 -1.53
CA LYS A 13 16.48 -1.12 -0.18
C LYS A 13 15.41 -0.57 0.75
N VAL A 14 14.73 -1.47 1.45
CA VAL A 14 13.63 -1.12 2.35
C VAL A 14 13.95 -1.55 3.77
N GLN A 15 13.67 -0.65 4.72
CA GLN A 15 13.64 -0.95 6.15
C GLN A 15 12.23 -0.68 6.65
N GLU A 16 11.57 -1.71 7.15
CA GLU A 16 10.24 -1.61 7.75
C GLU A 16 10.35 -1.38 9.25
N PHE A 17 9.52 -0.47 9.76
CA PHE A 17 9.41 -0.24 11.20
C PHE A 17 8.84 -1.48 11.88
N SER A 18 9.53 -1.96 12.91
CA SER A 18 9.21 -3.26 13.48
C SER A 18 8.09 -3.17 14.51
N GLN A 19 6.94 -3.73 14.20
CA GLN A 19 5.82 -3.95 15.12
C GLN A 19 6.13 -4.93 16.27
N ARG A 20 7.36 -5.48 16.35
CA ARG A 20 7.82 -6.27 17.50
C ARG A 20 8.19 -5.38 18.67
N TYR A 21 8.57 -4.13 18.42
CA TYR A 21 9.12 -3.21 19.42
C TYR A 21 8.22 -2.01 19.69
N ALA A 22 7.27 -1.75 18.83
CA ALA A 22 6.34 -0.63 18.99
C ALA A 22 4.91 -1.06 18.72
N GLU A 23 4.00 -0.53 19.50
CA GLU A 23 2.55 -0.70 19.34
C GLU A 23 2.08 -0.05 18.03
N VAL A 24 1.09 -0.66 17.41
CA VAL A 24 0.35 -0.04 16.31
C VAL A 24 -0.67 0.90 16.93
N LYS A 25 -0.40 2.21 16.86
CA LYS A 25 -1.25 3.27 17.43
C LYS A 25 -2.04 4.03 16.37
N GLU A 26 -1.69 3.84 15.11
CA GLU A 26 -2.41 4.44 14.00
C GLU A 26 -3.70 3.66 13.73
N GLU A 27 -4.77 4.39 13.43
CA GLU A 27 -6.06 3.80 13.05
C GLU A 27 -5.92 2.91 11.82
N ILE A 28 -6.49 1.72 11.89
CA ILE A 28 -6.49 0.77 10.78
C ILE A 28 -7.57 1.17 9.78
N THR A 29 -7.17 1.75 8.68
CA THR A 29 -8.10 2.15 7.61
C THR A 29 -8.53 0.93 6.79
N PRO A 30 -9.85 0.69 6.64
CA PRO A 30 -10.35 -0.34 5.75
C PRO A 30 -9.86 -0.14 4.31
N PRO A 31 -9.48 -1.20 3.59
CA PRO A 31 -9.16 -1.09 2.17
C PRO A 31 -10.43 -0.79 1.36
N ASN A 32 -10.30 -0.12 0.23
CA ASN A 32 -11.41 0.11 -0.69
C ASN A 32 -11.94 -1.22 -1.24
N MET A 33 -13.20 -1.55 -0.95
CA MET A 33 -13.83 -2.79 -1.40
C MET A 33 -14.19 -2.70 -2.88
N ARG A 34 -13.70 -3.67 -3.66
CA ARG A 34 -13.89 -3.76 -5.11
C ARG A 34 -14.41 -5.12 -5.51
N GLY A 35 -15.16 -5.15 -6.61
CA GLY A 35 -15.70 -6.36 -7.20
C GLY A 35 -14.63 -7.21 -7.87
N LYS A 36 -14.91 -8.50 -8.00
CA LYS A 36 -14.07 -9.45 -8.72
C LYS A 36 -14.12 -9.17 -10.22
N HIS A 37 -12.95 -8.99 -10.86
CA HIS A 37 -12.88 -8.89 -12.32
C HIS A 37 -13.29 -10.22 -12.97
N PRO A 38 -14.16 -10.21 -14.02
CA PRO A 38 -14.73 -11.44 -14.58
C PRO A 38 -13.70 -12.38 -15.22
N TYR A 39 -12.63 -11.84 -15.77
CA TYR A 39 -11.63 -12.62 -16.54
C TYR A 39 -10.22 -12.57 -15.94
N ASN A 40 -9.83 -11.47 -15.31
CA ASN A 40 -8.49 -11.29 -14.77
C ASN A 40 -8.49 -11.44 -13.24
N ARG A 41 -7.93 -12.54 -12.73
CA ARG A 41 -7.87 -12.83 -11.29
C ARG A 41 -7.00 -11.85 -10.48
N GLN A 42 -6.13 -11.10 -11.15
CA GLN A 42 -5.22 -10.13 -10.52
C GLN A 42 -5.79 -8.71 -10.52
N SER A 43 -6.94 -8.50 -11.15
CA SER A 43 -7.61 -7.22 -11.26
C SER A 43 -8.92 -7.20 -10.48
N SER A 44 -9.41 -6.01 -10.21
CA SER A 44 -10.70 -5.74 -9.59
C SER A 44 -11.47 -4.72 -10.42
N VAL A 45 -12.77 -4.66 -10.21
CA VAL A 45 -13.68 -3.70 -10.85
C VAL A 45 -14.46 -2.96 -9.78
N GLU A 46 -15.00 -1.82 -10.12
CA GLU A 46 -15.98 -1.17 -9.25
C GLU A 46 -17.18 -2.10 -9.02
N MET A 47 -17.75 -1.98 -7.85
CA MET A 47 -18.95 -2.74 -7.50
C MET A 47 -20.12 -1.79 -7.24
N PRO A 48 -21.36 -2.26 -7.34
CA PRO A 48 -22.53 -1.46 -6.99
C PRO A 48 -22.43 -0.90 -5.57
N LEU A 49 -22.88 0.34 -5.39
CA LEU A 49 -22.70 1.08 -4.14
C LEU A 49 -23.30 0.36 -2.92
N ASP A 50 -24.45 -0.26 -3.07
CA ASP A 50 -25.10 -1.04 -2.01
C ASP A 50 -24.27 -2.24 -1.57
N MET A 51 -23.65 -2.93 -2.51
CA MET A 51 -22.75 -4.05 -2.25
C MET A 51 -21.43 -3.58 -1.63
N GLN A 52 -20.91 -2.43 -2.08
CA GLN A 52 -19.73 -1.82 -1.50
C GLN A 52 -19.97 -1.43 -0.05
N LEU A 53 -21.04 -0.71 0.24
CA LEU A 53 -21.42 -0.31 1.61
C LEU A 53 -21.61 -1.53 2.54
N TYR A 54 -22.19 -2.60 2.01
CA TYR A 54 -22.33 -3.84 2.77
C TYR A 54 -20.96 -4.48 3.07
N ALA A 55 -20.07 -4.58 2.08
CA ALA A 55 -18.73 -5.11 2.27
C ALA A 55 -17.89 -4.25 3.24
N ASP A 56 -17.96 -2.93 3.09
CA ASP A 56 -17.30 -1.96 3.98
C ASP A 56 -17.77 -2.13 5.44
N SER A 57 -19.07 -2.35 5.65
CA SER A 57 -19.61 -2.59 7.00
C SER A 57 -19.06 -3.85 7.65
N ILE A 58 -18.90 -4.94 6.88
CA ILE A 58 -18.31 -6.19 7.36
C ILE A 58 -16.86 -5.98 7.78
N VAL A 59 -16.07 -5.32 6.92
CA VAL A 59 -14.64 -5.09 7.16
C VAL A 59 -14.43 -4.15 8.34
N SER A 60 -15.18 -3.05 8.42
CA SER A 60 -15.09 -2.09 9.53
C SER A 60 -15.41 -2.73 10.87
N ASN A 61 -16.45 -3.55 10.93
CA ASN A 61 -16.80 -4.31 12.14
C ASN A 61 -15.68 -5.29 12.55
N ALA A 62 -15.08 -5.99 11.59
CA ALA A 62 -14.00 -6.91 11.86
C ALA A 62 -12.74 -6.17 12.37
N ILE A 63 -12.37 -5.05 11.75
CA ILE A 63 -11.24 -4.22 12.18
C ILE A 63 -11.45 -3.74 13.62
N GLN A 64 -12.62 -3.18 13.94
CA GLN A 64 -12.93 -2.71 15.29
C GLN A 64 -12.80 -3.80 16.36
N GLN A 65 -13.21 -5.03 16.04
CA GLN A 65 -13.05 -6.17 16.95
C GLN A 65 -11.57 -6.56 17.12
N ILE A 66 -10.79 -6.52 16.03
CA ILE A 66 -9.36 -6.83 16.07
C ILE A 66 -8.60 -5.77 16.87
N GLU A 67 -8.86 -4.48 16.66
CA GLU A 67 -8.26 -3.38 17.44
C GLU A 67 -8.56 -3.54 18.93
N SER A 68 -9.82 -3.75 19.28
CA SER A 68 -10.22 -3.99 20.68
C SER A 68 -9.54 -5.24 21.28
N ALA A 69 -9.36 -6.29 20.50
CA ALA A 69 -8.68 -7.50 20.96
C ALA A 69 -7.17 -7.27 21.13
N TYR A 70 -6.54 -6.53 20.21
CA TYR A 70 -5.13 -6.16 20.28
C TYR A 70 -4.83 -5.34 21.52
N ASP A 71 -5.61 -4.29 21.78
CA ASP A 71 -5.45 -3.44 22.95
C ASP A 71 -5.55 -4.27 24.26
N LYS A 72 -6.53 -5.15 24.36
CA LYS A 72 -6.68 -6.03 25.52
C LYS A 72 -5.52 -7.00 25.70
N LEU A 73 -4.92 -7.50 24.62
CA LEU A 73 -3.72 -8.34 24.69
C LEU A 73 -2.53 -7.53 25.23
N VAL A 74 -2.34 -6.30 24.75
CA VAL A 74 -1.27 -5.40 25.21
C VAL A 74 -1.48 -5.02 26.67
N GLU A 75 -2.69 -4.66 27.07
CA GLU A 75 -3.05 -4.36 28.48
C GLU A 75 -2.83 -5.56 29.41
N ALA A 76 -3.10 -6.77 28.91
CA ALA A 76 -2.85 -8.02 29.66
C ALA A 76 -1.35 -8.38 29.73
N GLY A 77 -0.44 -7.58 29.15
CA GLY A 77 0.98 -7.81 29.18
C GLY A 77 1.49 -8.83 28.16
N VAL A 78 0.71 -9.15 27.13
CA VAL A 78 1.18 -10.02 26.04
C VAL A 78 2.27 -9.30 25.25
N ALA A 79 3.37 -9.98 24.96
CA ALA A 79 4.47 -9.41 24.20
C ALA A 79 4.03 -8.97 22.80
N LEU A 80 4.44 -7.77 22.36
CA LEU A 80 4.06 -7.18 21.07
C LEU A 80 4.35 -8.11 19.89
N GLU A 81 5.46 -8.88 19.96
CA GLU A 81 5.82 -9.85 18.92
C GLU A 81 4.76 -10.94 18.71
N THR A 82 3.93 -11.19 19.72
CA THR A 82 2.86 -12.19 19.69
C THR A 82 1.50 -11.51 19.47
N ALA A 83 1.23 -10.39 20.18
CA ALA A 83 -0.01 -9.64 20.05
C ALA A 83 -0.27 -9.20 18.59
N ARG A 84 0.76 -8.75 17.87
CA ARG A 84 0.67 -8.33 16.48
C ARG A 84 0.18 -9.42 15.51
N ALA A 85 0.18 -10.69 15.91
CA ALA A 85 -0.25 -11.79 15.06
C ALA A 85 -1.73 -11.73 14.66
N ILE A 86 -2.55 -10.98 15.44
CA ILE A 86 -3.96 -10.78 15.12
C ILE A 86 -4.23 -9.57 14.23
N LEU A 87 -3.25 -8.70 14.00
CA LEU A 87 -3.43 -7.50 13.18
C LEU A 87 -3.73 -7.88 11.72
N PRO A 88 -4.69 -7.18 11.09
CA PRO A 88 -5.05 -7.47 9.71
C PRO A 88 -3.95 -7.01 8.75
N GLU A 89 -3.98 -7.52 7.52
CA GLU A 89 -3.01 -7.18 6.49
C GLU A 89 -3.06 -5.70 6.08
N CYS A 90 -4.17 -5.00 6.35
CA CYS A 90 -4.33 -3.57 6.13
C CYS A 90 -3.82 -2.71 7.31
N ALA A 91 -3.29 -3.30 8.38
CA ALA A 91 -2.68 -2.54 9.45
C ALA A 91 -1.57 -1.62 8.92
N PRO A 92 -1.50 -0.36 9.40
CA PRO A 92 -0.51 0.60 8.93
C PRO A 92 0.91 0.18 9.31
N THR A 93 1.86 0.54 8.46
CA THR A 93 3.29 0.34 8.70
C THR A 93 4.08 1.47 8.07
N THR A 94 5.23 1.78 8.63
CA THR A 94 6.15 2.78 8.11
C THR A 94 7.33 2.10 7.44
N LEU A 95 7.62 2.51 6.20
CA LEU A 95 8.77 2.04 5.44
C LEU A 95 9.74 3.20 5.19
N TYR A 96 11.02 2.93 5.41
CA TYR A 96 12.10 3.75 4.91
C TYR A 96 12.69 3.07 3.67
N ALA A 97 12.71 3.79 2.56
CA ALA A 97 13.16 3.26 1.29
C ALA A 97 14.32 4.08 0.73
N ASN A 98 15.37 3.41 0.24
CA ASN A 98 16.53 4.04 -0.37
C ASN A 98 16.87 3.33 -1.68
N GLY A 99 17.09 4.11 -2.74
CA GLY A 99 17.43 3.62 -4.07
C GLY A 99 18.08 4.72 -4.91
N ARG A 100 18.70 4.34 -6.00
CA ARG A 100 19.22 5.29 -6.99
C ARG A 100 18.05 5.91 -7.76
N LEU A 101 18.22 7.10 -8.30
CA LEU A 101 17.17 7.79 -9.08
C LEU A 101 16.59 6.90 -10.19
N ARG A 102 17.45 6.20 -10.94
CA ARG A 102 17.00 5.27 -11.99
C ARG A 102 16.12 4.13 -11.47
N ASP A 103 16.35 3.68 -10.23
CA ASP A 103 15.59 2.59 -9.62
C ASP A 103 14.20 3.11 -9.20
N TRP A 104 14.12 4.38 -8.77
CA TRP A 104 12.88 5.07 -8.49
C TRP A 104 12.07 5.38 -9.76
N ILE A 105 12.74 5.82 -10.84
CA ILE A 105 12.10 6.04 -12.14
C ILE A 105 11.48 4.72 -12.63
N HIS A 106 12.23 3.63 -12.59
CA HIS A 106 11.72 2.31 -12.99
C HIS A 106 10.55 1.85 -12.10
N TYR A 107 10.63 2.08 -10.78
CA TYR A 107 9.53 1.76 -9.87
C TYR A 107 8.25 2.52 -10.25
N MET A 108 8.35 3.83 -10.45
CA MET A 108 7.21 4.68 -10.81
C MET A 108 6.62 4.27 -12.17
N ASP A 109 7.47 3.94 -13.13
CA ASP A 109 7.06 3.48 -14.45
C ASP A 109 6.23 2.18 -14.37
N VAL A 110 6.73 1.20 -13.64
CA VAL A 110 6.05 -0.10 -13.48
C VAL A 110 4.76 0.03 -12.64
N ARG A 111 4.70 0.92 -11.64
CA ARG A 111 3.60 0.95 -10.66
C ARG A 111 2.53 2.00 -10.93
N ARG A 112 2.80 2.96 -11.79
CA ARG A 112 1.80 3.90 -12.34
C ARG A 112 1.12 3.36 -13.60
N GLY A 113 1.43 2.14 -14.00
CA GLY A 113 0.89 1.49 -15.19
C GLY A 113 -0.29 0.57 -14.89
N ASN A 114 -0.97 0.18 -15.98
CA ASN A 114 -2.11 -0.73 -15.95
C ASN A 114 -1.78 -2.08 -15.25
N GLY A 115 -2.72 -2.56 -14.44
CA GLY A 115 -2.61 -3.84 -13.74
C GLY A 115 -1.99 -3.75 -12.35
N THR A 116 -1.62 -2.56 -11.91
CA THR A 116 -1.22 -2.31 -10.52
C THR A 116 -2.48 -2.22 -9.64
N GLN A 117 -2.38 -2.73 -8.41
CA GLN A 117 -3.43 -2.54 -7.41
C GLN A 117 -3.57 -1.05 -7.10
N SER A 118 -4.80 -0.52 -7.03
CA SER A 118 -5.06 0.92 -6.94
C SER A 118 -4.32 1.59 -5.77
N GLU A 119 -4.30 0.99 -4.59
CA GLU A 119 -3.59 1.55 -3.43
C GLU A 119 -2.07 1.63 -3.64
N HIS A 120 -1.51 0.74 -4.45
CA HIS A 120 -0.09 0.79 -4.80
C HIS A 120 0.19 1.80 -5.92
N GLU A 121 -0.75 1.95 -6.84
CA GLU A 121 -0.72 2.99 -7.88
C GLU A 121 -0.81 4.38 -7.27
N ASP A 122 -1.72 4.59 -6.30
CA ASP A 122 -1.83 5.84 -5.53
C ASP A 122 -0.53 6.20 -4.82
N LEU A 123 0.13 5.21 -4.19
CA LEU A 123 1.44 5.43 -3.59
C LEU A 123 2.49 5.82 -4.64
N ALA A 124 2.51 5.14 -5.78
CA ALA A 124 3.46 5.44 -6.85
C ALA A 124 3.22 6.82 -7.47
N ASN A 125 1.96 7.25 -7.58
CA ASN A 125 1.60 8.60 -8.05
C ASN A 125 2.06 9.67 -7.05
N LYS A 126 1.85 9.50 -5.76
CA LYS A 126 2.36 10.42 -4.73
C LYS A 126 3.88 10.53 -4.74
N ILE A 127 4.59 9.40 -4.89
CA ILE A 127 6.05 9.42 -5.03
C ILE A 127 6.47 10.18 -6.30
N TYR A 128 5.72 10.06 -7.39
CA TYR A 128 6.00 10.78 -8.62
C TYR A 128 5.74 12.29 -8.48
N GLU A 129 4.70 12.70 -7.78
CA GLU A 129 4.44 14.10 -7.46
C GLU A 129 5.63 14.73 -6.71
N GLU A 130 6.14 14.05 -5.68
CA GLU A 130 7.34 14.49 -4.97
C GLU A 130 8.59 14.50 -5.88
N PHE A 131 8.73 13.48 -6.73
CA PHE A 131 9.82 13.42 -7.69
C PHE A 131 9.81 14.58 -8.68
N GLN A 132 8.65 15.04 -9.14
CA GLN A 132 8.51 16.21 -10.01
C GLN A 132 8.95 17.52 -9.31
N VAL A 133 8.70 17.62 -8.02
CA VAL A 133 9.12 18.78 -7.21
C VAL A 133 10.64 18.79 -7.01
N GLU A 134 11.21 17.66 -6.64
CA GLU A 134 12.64 17.55 -6.29
C GLU A 134 13.56 17.46 -7.54
N PHE A 135 13.06 16.90 -8.64
CA PHE A 135 13.84 16.63 -9.85
C PHE A 135 13.09 17.04 -11.14
N PRO A 136 12.69 18.32 -11.29
CA PRO A 136 11.80 18.74 -12.38
C PRO A 136 12.35 18.43 -13.78
N MET A 137 13.66 18.70 -14.03
CA MET A 137 14.28 18.40 -15.33
C MET A 137 14.29 16.90 -15.67
N LEU A 138 14.46 16.04 -14.66
CA LEU A 138 14.41 14.58 -14.89
C LEU A 138 12.99 14.11 -15.14
N ALA A 139 12.02 14.71 -14.48
CA ALA A 139 10.60 14.40 -14.69
C ALA A 139 10.16 14.71 -16.12
N GLU A 140 10.56 15.87 -16.66
CA GLU A 140 10.32 16.24 -18.07
C GLU A 140 10.91 15.20 -19.04
N ILE A 141 12.17 14.82 -18.87
CA ILE A 141 12.84 13.82 -19.71
C ILE A 141 12.13 12.46 -19.63
N VAL A 142 11.71 12.03 -18.45
CA VAL A 142 10.98 10.76 -18.26
C VAL A 142 9.65 10.74 -19.00
N GLU A 143 8.91 11.85 -19.01
CA GLU A 143 7.63 11.94 -19.74
C GLU A 143 7.84 12.05 -21.26
N GLU A 144 8.87 12.75 -21.72
CA GLU A 144 9.23 12.81 -23.14
C GLU A 144 9.56 11.43 -23.70
N LEU A 145 10.38 10.64 -22.98
CA LEU A 145 10.74 9.27 -23.39
C LEU A 145 9.55 8.32 -23.45
N LYS A 146 8.53 8.51 -22.61
CA LYS A 146 7.27 7.74 -22.67
C LYS A 146 6.41 8.12 -23.86
N GLY A 147 6.44 9.36 -24.27
CA GLY A 147 5.71 9.83 -25.46
C GLY A 147 6.22 9.23 -26.76
N ASP A 148 7.51 8.90 -26.82
CA ASP A 148 8.16 8.33 -28.02
C ASP A 148 7.97 6.81 -28.14
N GLU A 149 7.57 6.07 -27.09
CA GLU A 149 7.29 4.62 -27.15
C GLU A 149 5.89 4.27 -27.68
N VAL A 150 5.06 5.24 -28.02
CA VAL A 150 3.66 5.09 -28.48
C VAL A 150 3.57 5.30 -30.01
N VAL A 151 4.57 4.90 -30.80
CA VAL A 151 4.49 4.91 -32.27
C VAL A 151 4.60 3.50 -32.81
#